data_1a403abc12d6989ea5f87f2acc8f57eb
#
_entry.id   1a403abc12d6989ea5f87f2acc8f57eb
#
_cell.length_a   1.000
_cell.length_b   1.000
_cell.length_c   1.000
_cell.angle_alpha   90.00
_cell.angle_beta   90.00
_cell.angle_gamma   90.00
#
_symmetry.space_group_name_H-M   'P 1'
#
loop_
_entity.id
_entity.type
_entity.pdbx_description
1 polymer ?
#
loop_
_entity_poly.entity_id
_entity_poly.type
_entity_poly.pdbx_seq_one_letter_code
_entity_poly.pdbx_strand_id
1 'polypeptide(L)'
;MDTSKEAFIRLSLDCQVLKFGEFTLKSGRKSPYFFNAGLFYQGEALRQLGYFYAKTLITNNIRFEHLFGPAYKGLPLATATAVALAESGINTTVTFNRKETKDHGEGGKLIGAPLHGKTVIIDDVITAGTAFREAQSLIKEQGGQLECVVIALDRCERGQTNQSTLKEIEAQGIRVLSIITLFDLIEYLKKNEQFQDVERLLAYQKEYGC
;
A
#
# COMPACT_ATOMS: atom_id res chain seq x y z
N MET A 1 10.44 12.64 -13.66
CA MET A 1 9.81 11.49 -12.97
C MET A 1 10.71 10.27 -13.04
N ASP A 2 10.86 9.52 -11.93
CA ASP A 2 11.59 8.26 -11.89
C ASP A 2 10.96 7.23 -12.85
N THR A 3 11.79 6.54 -13.65
CA THR A 3 11.33 5.52 -14.60
C THR A 3 10.57 4.37 -13.95
N SER A 4 10.89 4.03 -12.71
CA SER A 4 10.19 2.99 -11.95
C SER A 4 8.77 3.43 -11.55
N LYS A 5 8.60 4.67 -11.10
CA LYS A 5 7.30 5.24 -10.78
C LYS A 5 6.41 5.36 -12.01
N GLU A 6 6.98 5.81 -13.13
CA GLU A 6 6.28 5.86 -14.41
C GLU A 6 5.81 4.48 -14.86
N ALA A 7 6.65 3.46 -14.75
CA ALA A 7 6.30 2.08 -15.09
C ALA A 7 5.17 1.54 -14.21
N PHE A 8 5.17 1.84 -12.89
CA PHE A 8 4.10 1.45 -11.99
C PHE A 8 2.77 2.15 -12.32
N ILE A 9 2.80 3.44 -12.69
CA ILE A 9 1.60 4.18 -13.11
C ILE A 9 1.03 3.56 -14.38
N ARG A 10 1.87 3.25 -15.38
CA ARG A 10 1.44 2.59 -16.62
C ARG A 10 0.80 1.22 -16.35
N LEU A 11 1.46 0.37 -15.56
CA LEU A 11 0.89 -0.91 -15.12
C LEU A 11 -0.49 -0.72 -14.47
N SER A 12 -0.63 0.28 -13.60
CA SER A 12 -1.88 0.57 -12.91
C SER A 12 -2.99 1.04 -13.86
N LEU A 13 -2.66 1.80 -14.90
CA LEU A 13 -3.58 2.22 -15.95
C LEU A 13 -3.98 1.05 -16.85
N ASP A 14 -3.01 0.26 -17.33
CA ASP A 14 -3.24 -0.90 -18.20
C ASP A 14 -4.12 -1.95 -17.53
N CYS A 15 -3.94 -2.19 -16.25
CA CYS A 15 -4.78 -3.07 -15.43
C CYS A 15 -6.10 -2.41 -14.97
N GLN A 16 -6.36 -1.16 -15.34
CA GLN A 16 -7.52 -0.39 -14.88
C GLN A 16 -7.62 -0.23 -13.35
N VAL A 17 -6.55 -0.45 -12.65
CA VAL A 17 -6.39 -0.22 -11.21
C VAL A 17 -6.46 1.27 -10.89
N LEU A 18 -5.80 2.09 -11.70
CA LEU A 18 -5.84 3.55 -11.67
C LEU A 18 -6.73 4.05 -12.80
N LYS A 19 -7.67 4.93 -12.46
CA LYS A 19 -8.56 5.59 -13.43
C LYS A 19 -8.68 7.07 -13.09
N PHE A 20 -8.70 7.92 -14.10
CA PHE A 20 -9.04 9.33 -13.98
C PHE A 20 -10.51 9.54 -14.37
N GLY A 21 -11.21 10.48 -13.72
CA GLY A 21 -12.62 10.74 -13.90
C GLY A 21 -13.28 11.24 -12.62
N GLU A 22 -14.60 11.16 -12.51
CA GLU A 22 -15.32 11.55 -11.31
C GLU A 22 -15.77 10.30 -10.52
N PHE A 23 -15.28 10.19 -9.28
CA PHE A 23 -15.57 9.05 -8.40
C PHE A 23 -16.04 9.55 -7.03
N THR A 24 -17.08 8.93 -6.49
CA THR A 24 -17.48 9.16 -5.10
C THR A 24 -16.82 8.11 -4.21
N LEU A 25 -15.95 8.54 -3.31
CA LEU A 25 -15.28 7.66 -2.35
C LEU A 25 -16.24 7.25 -1.22
N LYS A 26 -15.85 6.21 -0.45
CA LYS A 26 -16.63 5.77 0.74
C LYS A 26 -16.83 6.87 1.79
N SER A 27 -15.93 7.84 1.84
CA SER A 27 -16.02 9.02 2.71
C SER A 27 -17.05 10.06 2.23
N GLY A 28 -17.67 9.87 1.06
CA GLY A 28 -18.52 10.84 0.39
C GLY A 28 -17.74 11.91 -0.42
N ARG A 29 -16.41 11.96 -0.33
CA ARG A 29 -15.58 12.88 -1.13
C ARG A 29 -15.68 12.55 -2.61
N LYS A 30 -15.76 13.57 -3.44
CA LYS A 30 -15.66 13.43 -4.90
C LYS A 30 -14.19 13.51 -5.31
N SER A 31 -13.67 12.40 -5.85
CA SER A 31 -12.27 12.28 -6.26
C SER A 31 -12.14 12.29 -7.79
N PRO A 32 -11.15 13.01 -8.35
CA PRO A 32 -10.88 13.01 -9.79
C PRO A 32 -10.13 11.76 -10.27
N TYR A 33 -9.83 10.83 -9.38
CA TYR A 33 -9.20 9.57 -9.71
C TYR A 33 -9.62 8.47 -8.72
N PHE A 34 -9.48 7.23 -9.16
CA PHE A 34 -9.78 6.06 -8.35
C PHE A 34 -8.65 5.04 -8.48
N PHE A 35 -8.26 4.44 -7.36
CA PHE A 35 -7.25 3.39 -7.30
C PHE A 35 -7.84 2.16 -6.61
N ASN A 36 -7.84 1.01 -7.29
CA ASN A 36 -8.35 -0.25 -6.76
C ASN A 36 -7.37 -1.40 -7.04
N ALA A 37 -6.50 -1.69 -6.10
CA ALA A 37 -5.51 -2.76 -6.21
C ALA A 37 -6.13 -4.17 -6.38
N GLY A 38 -7.41 -4.35 -6.05
CA GLY A 38 -8.11 -5.60 -6.31
C GLY A 38 -8.23 -5.97 -7.80
N LEU A 39 -7.93 -5.05 -8.70
CA LEU A 39 -7.90 -5.30 -10.15
C LEU A 39 -6.55 -5.84 -10.64
N PHE A 40 -5.53 -5.92 -9.80
CA PHE A 40 -4.33 -6.69 -10.08
C PHE A 40 -4.62 -8.19 -9.86
N TYR A 41 -5.31 -8.83 -10.78
CA TYR A 41 -5.72 -10.24 -10.66
C TYR A 41 -5.09 -11.17 -11.71
N GLN A 42 -4.34 -10.61 -12.65
CA GLN A 42 -3.60 -11.41 -13.64
C GLN A 42 -2.20 -11.73 -13.09
N GLY A 43 -1.72 -12.95 -13.36
CA GLY A 43 -0.43 -13.42 -12.83
C GLY A 43 0.75 -12.50 -13.19
N GLU A 44 0.83 -12.02 -14.44
CA GLU A 44 1.89 -11.09 -14.85
C GLU A 44 1.79 -9.74 -14.12
N ALA A 45 0.58 -9.20 -13.94
CA ALA A 45 0.36 -7.97 -13.19
C ALA A 45 0.76 -8.14 -11.71
N LEU A 46 0.43 -9.29 -11.08
CA LEU A 46 0.83 -9.61 -9.72
C LEU A 46 2.36 -9.77 -9.59
N ARG A 47 3.01 -10.39 -10.58
CA ARG A 47 4.46 -10.52 -10.61
C ARG A 47 5.14 -9.14 -10.65
N GLN A 48 4.70 -8.25 -11.54
CA GLN A 48 5.22 -6.88 -11.64
C GLN A 48 4.93 -6.07 -10.37
N LEU A 49 3.72 -6.20 -9.83
CA LEU A 49 3.33 -5.54 -8.58
C LEU A 49 4.26 -5.94 -7.42
N GLY A 50 4.50 -7.25 -7.23
CA GLY A 50 5.45 -7.76 -6.23
C GLY A 50 6.84 -7.19 -6.40
N TYR A 51 7.32 -7.07 -7.64
CA TYR A 51 8.60 -6.44 -7.95
C TYR A 51 8.67 -4.98 -7.48
N PHE A 52 7.62 -4.17 -7.70
CA PHE A 52 7.62 -2.76 -7.27
C PHE A 52 7.66 -2.62 -5.75
N TYR A 53 6.91 -3.44 -5.01
CA TYR A 53 7.00 -3.47 -3.54
C TYR A 53 8.37 -3.92 -3.05
N ALA A 54 8.89 -5.02 -3.58
CA ALA A 54 10.22 -5.53 -3.22
C ALA A 54 11.31 -4.49 -3.52
N LYS A 55 11.27 -3.86 -4.70
CA LYS A 55 12.20 -2.79 -5.08
C LYS A 55 12.12 -1.62 -4.10
N THR A 56 10.93 -1.21 -3.67
CA THR A 56 10.75 -0.13 -2.70
C THR A 56 11.43 -0.48 -1.38
N LEU A 57 11.29 -1.70 -0.88
CA LEU A 57 11.94 -2.16 0.35
C LEU A 57 13.46 -2.18 0.22
N ILE A 58 13.98 -2.77 -0.87
CA ILE A 58 15.42 -2.91 -1.14
C ILE A 58 16.08 -1.54 -1.30
N THR A 59 15.52 -0.66 -2.12
CA THR A 59 16.09 0.66 -2.39
C THR A 59 16.13 1.55 -1.14
N ASN A 60 15.18 1.37 -0.22
CA ASN A 60 15.14 2.11 1.05
C ASN A 60 15.90 1.42 2.18
N ASN A 61 16.61 0.32 1.91
CA ASN A 61 17.42 -0.42 2.89
C ASN A 61 16.62 -0.81 4.16
N ILE A 62 15.37 -1.27 3.98
CA ILE A 62 14.56 -1.74 5.11
C ILE A 62 15.07 -3.11 5.55
N ARG A 63 15.32 -3.25 6.85
CA ARG A 63 15.69 -4.53 7.48
C ARG A 63 14.46 -5.13 8.15
N PHE A 64 14.08 -6.32 7.73
CA PHE A 64 12.90 -7.04 8.22
C PHE A 64 13.06 -8.55 8.08
N GLU A 65 12.27 -9.29 8.80
CA GLU A 65 12.19 -10.76 8.76
C GLU A 65 10.84 -11.22 8.21
N HIS A 66 9.78 -10.42 8.43
CA HIS A 66 8.41 -10.81 8.13
C HIS A 66 7.68 -9.75 7.30
N LEU A 67 6.81 -10.22 6.41
CA LEU A 67 5.79 -9.41 5.76
C LEU A 67 4.43 -9.70 6.39
N PHE A 68 3.63 -8.68 6.59
CA PHE A 68 2.26 -8.78 7.07
C PHE A 68 1.29 -8.20 6.04
N GLY A 69 0.34 -9.02 5.58
CA GLY A 69 -0.69 -8.60 4.64
C GLY A 69 -2.06 -8.46 5.33
N PRO A 70 -2.55 -7.24 5.59
CA PRO A 70 -3.88 -7.05 6.17
C PRO A 70 -5.00 -7.56 5.26
N ALA A 71 -5.99 -8.26 5.84
CA ALA A 71 -7.11 -8.78 5.09
C ALA A 71 -7.99 -7.64 4.54
N TYR A 72 -8.39 -7.71 3.26
CA TYR A 72 -8.12 -8.83 2.34
C TYR A 72 -7.10 -8.49 1.27
N LYS A 73 -6.94 -7.21 0.91
CA LYS A 73 -6.08 -6.79 -0.21
C LYS A 73 -4.60 -7.02 0.07
N GLY A 74 -4.17 -6.87 1.31
CA GLY A 74 -2.79 -7.12 1.70
C GLY A 74 -2.32 -8.57 1.47
N LEU A 75 -3.24 -9.56 1.43
CA LEU A 75 -2.88 -10.95 1.22
C LEU A 75 -2.14 -11.18 -0.11
N PRO A 76 -2.74 -10.88 -1.27
CA PRO A 76 -2.06 -11.05 -2.55
C PRO A 76 -0.83 -10.13 -2.69
N LEU A 77 -0.89 -8.91 -2.12
CA LEU A 77 0.21 -7.95 -2.18
C LEU A 77 1.44 -8.46 -1.42
N ALA A 78 1.28 -8.90 -0.18
CA ALA A 78 2.38 -9.43 0.63
C ALA A 78 2.94 -10.73 0.04
N THR A 79 2.08 -11.61 -0.49
CA THR A 79 2.51 -12.83 -1.16
C THR A 79 3.35 -12.54 -2.41
N ALA A 80 2.86 -11.67 -3.29
CA ALA A 80 3.59 -11.28 -4.50
C ALA A 80 4.94 -10.60 -4.15
N THR A 81 4.95 -9.78 -3.10
CA THR A 81 6.17 -9.13 -2.59
C THR A 81 7.18 -10.15 -2.09
N ALA A 82 6.75 -11.15 -1.32
CA ALA A 82 7.64 -12.20 -0.80
C ALA A 82 8.27 -13.03 -1.93
N VAL A 83 7.49 -13.37 -2.97
CA VAL A 83 8.00 -14.08 -4.16
C VAL A 83 9.07 -13.24 -4.86
N ALA A 84 8.81 -11.95 -5.11
CA ALA A 84 9.76 -11.06 -5.77
C ALA A 84 11.03 -10.81 -4.93
N LEU A 85 10.92 -10.77 -3.60
CA LEU A 85 12.06 -10.70 -2.69
C LEU A 85 12.92 -11.97 -2.78
N ALA A 86 12.29 -13.15 -2.80
CA ALA A 86 12.98 -14.43 -2.93
C ALA A 86 13.74 -14.53 -4.26
N GLU A 87 13.18 -14.05 -5.36
CA GLU A 87 13.87 -13.92 -6.67
C GLU A 87 15.10 -13.00 -6.59
N SER A 88 15.07 -12.02 -5.68
CA SER A 88 16.18 -11.10 -5.40
C SER A 88 17.17 -11.63 -4.34
N GLY A 89 17.03 -12.89 -3.91
CA GLY A 89 17.88 -13.52 -2.90
C GLY A 89 17.53 -13.16 -1.45
N ILE A 90 16.41 -12.50 -1.20
CA ILE A 90 15.93 -12.13 0.14
C ILE A 90 14.78 -13.05 0.53
N ASN A 91 15.07 -14.04 1.37
CA ASN A 91 14.04 -14.93 1.90
C ASN A 91 13.35 -14.29 3.10
N THR A 92 12.01 -14.21 3.07
CA THR A 92 11.18 -13.65 4.14
C THR A 92 9.95 -14.51 4.36
N THR A 93 9.34 -14.40 5.51
CA THR A 93 8.08 -15.10 5.80
C THR A 93 6.89 -14.17 5.62
N VAL A 94 5.70 -14.74 5.50
CA VAL A 94 4.46 -13.99 5.30
C VAL A 94 3.43 -14.41 6.33
N THR A 95 2.70 -13.43 6.86
CA THR A 95 1.59 -13.63 7.79
C THR A 95 0.42 -12.75 7.40
N PHE A 96 -0.78 -13.26 7.56
CA PHE A 96 -2.04 -12.59 7.26
C PHE A 96 -2.96 -12.62 8.46
N ASN A 97 -3.84 -11.64 8.60
CA ASN A 97 -4.96 -11.76 9.53
C ASN A 97 -6.22 -12.29 8.84
N ARG A 98 -7.05 -12.93 9.64
CA ARG A 98 -8.46 -13.22 9.29
C ARG A 98 -9.33 -12.10 9.84
N LYS A 99 -10.41 -11.76 9.16
CA LYS A 99 -11.45 -10.89 9.73
C LYS A 99 -12.32 -11.62 10.73
N GLU A 100 -12.48 -12.93 10.57
CA GLU A 100 -13.25 -13.80 11.44
C GLU A 100 -12.35 -14.77 12.17
N THR A 101 -12.53 -14.90 13.48
CA THR A 101 -11.81 -15.90 14.29
C THR A 101 -12.38 -17.28 13.98
N LYS A 102 -11.53 -18.26 13.68
CA LYS A 102 -11.95 -19.67 13.57
C LYS A 102 -11.76 -20.37 14.90
N ASP A 103 -12.81 -21.05 15.36
CA ASP A 103 -12.80 -21.83 16.62
C ASP A 103 -12.28 -23.28 16.41
N HIS A 104 -12.04 -23.71 15.16
CA HIS A 104 -11.67 -25.09 14.81
C HIS A 104 -10.46 -25.14 13.88
N GLY A 105 -9.63 -26.19 14.02
CA GLY A 105 -8.42 -26.44 13.23
C GLY A 105 -7.25 -25.56 13.69
N GLU A 106 -6.52 -24.97 12.73
CA GLU A 106 -5.53 -23.92 13.04
C GLU A 106 -6.28 -22.67 13.50
N GLY A 107 -6.75 -22.66 14.74
CA GLY A 107 -7.52 -21.58 15.35
C GLY A 107 -6.76 -20.25 15.36
N GLY A 108 -7.50 -19.16 15.71
CA GLY A 108 -6.91 -17.84 15.88
C GLY A 108 -7.14 -16.89 14.70
N LYS A 109 -6.57 -15.68 14.85
CA LYS A 109 -6.74 -14.55 13.93
C LYS A 109 -5.68 -14.49 12.83
N LEU A 110 -4.62 -15.29 12.92
CA LEU A 110 -3.48 -15.23 12.01
C LEU A 110 -3.35 -16.51 11.18
N ILE A 111 -2.75 -16.37 10.00
CA ILE A 111 -2.35 -17.43 9.07
C ILE A 111 -0.92 -17.14 8.63
N GLY A 112 -0.06 -18.15 8.59
CA GLY A 112 1.32 -18.03 8.14
C GLY A 112 2.33 -18.18 9.27
N ALA A 113 3.46 -17.53 9.15
CA ALA A 113 4.56 -17.66 10.11
C ALA A 113 4.25 -16.93 11.44
N PRO A 114 4.79 -17.42 12.57
CA PRO A 114 4.80 -16.65 13.81
C PRO A 114 5.51 -15.30 13.63
N LEU A 115 4.94 -14.23 14.19
CA LEU A 115 5.49 -12.88 14.09
C LEU A 115 6.46 -12.61 15.25
N HIS A 116 7.75 -12.81 14.98
CA HIS A 116 8.83 -12.46 15.90
C HIS A 116 9.84 -11.58 15.15
N GLY A 117 10.27 -10.47 15.76
CA GLY A 117 11.22 -9.57 15.11
C GLY A 117 10.58 -8.50 14.22
N LYS A 118 11.35 -8.00 13.28
CA LYS A 118 10.97 -6.85 12.44
C LYS A 118 10.00 -7.23 11.35
N THR A 119 8.86 -6.58 11.34
CA THR A 119 7.75 -6.84 10.43
C THR A 119 7.45 -5.62 9.57
N VAL A 120 7.17 -5.84 8.30
CA VAL A 120 6.68 -4.83 7.34
C VAL A 120 5.23 -5.12 6.99
N ILE A 121 4.38 -4.11 7.10
CA ILE A 121 3.01 -4.18 6.56
C ILE A 121 3.03 -3.83 5.08
N ILE A 122 2.37 -4.65 4.26
CA ILE A 122 2.15 -4.43 2.82
C ILE A 122 0.66 -4.21 2.58
N ASP A 123 0.28 -3.02 2.13
CA ASP A 123 -1.12 -2.70 1.82
C ASP A 123 -1.23 -1.85 0.55
N ASP A 124 -2.46 -1.59 0.05
CA ASP A 124 -2.67 -0.82 -1.17
C ASP A 124 -2.66 0.70 -0.91
N VAL A 125 -3.50 1.17 -0.03
CA VAL A 125 -3.65 2.58 0.39
C VAL A 125 -4.03 2.65 1.86
N ILE A 126 -3.60 3.68 2.55
CA ILE A 126 -4.06 3.98 3.91
C ILE A 126 -4.93 5.24 3.87
N THR A 127 -6.18 5.11 4.31
CA THR A 127 -7.13 6.24 4.45
C THR A 127 -7.36 6.57 5.92
N ALA A 128 -8.38 5.99 6.56
CA ALA A 128 -8.64 6.18 7.99
C ALA A 128 -7.70 5.38 8.92
N GLY A 129 -6.88 4.48 8.38
CA GLY A 129 -5.89 3.72 9.13
C GLY A 129 -6.43 2.57 10.01
N THR A 130 -7.70 2.17 9.84
CA THR A 130 -8.30 1.09 10.66
C THR A 130 -7.57 -0.23 10.47
N ALA A 131 -7.37 -0.69 9.22
CA ALA A 131 -6.66 -1.93 8.93
C ALA A 131 -5.20 -1.88 9.43
N PHE A 132 -4.55 -0.71 9.31
CA PHE A 132 -3.21 -0.50 9.85
C PHE A 132 -3.18 -0.70 11.38
N ARG A 133 -4.08 -0.05 12.13
CA ARG A 133 -4.12 -0.16 13.60
C ARG A 133 -4.41 -1.58 14.07
N GLU A 134 -5.31 -2.29 13.39
CA GLU A 134 -5.57 -3.71 13.66
C GLU A 134 -4.33 -4.57 13.44
N ALA A 135 -3.64 -4.37 12.29
CA ALA A 135 -2.41 -5.07 11.98
C ALA A 135 -1.30 -4.78 12.99
N GLN A 136 -1.11 -3.51 13.36
CA GLN A 136 -0.12 -3.09 14.36
C GLN A 136 -0.38 -3.78 15.72
N SER A 137 -1.63 -3.83 16.18
CA SER A 137 -1.99 -4.51 17.42
C SER A 137 -1.68 -5.99 17.35
N LEU A 138 -2.06 -6.68 16.27
CA LEU A 138 -1.78 -8.10 16.07
C LEU A 138 -0.27 -8.40 16.04
N ILE A 139 0.51 -7.59 15.35
CA ILE A 139 1.98 -7.73 15.31
C ILE A 139 2.55 -7.62 16.71
N LYS A 140 2.13 -6.59 17.46
CA LYS A 140 2.59 -6.35 18.84
C LYS A 140 2.17 -7.47 19.81
N GLU A 141 0.93 -7.96 19.72
CA GLU A 141 0.40 -9.08 20.53
C GLU A 141 1.22 -10.37 20.34
N GLN A 142 1.77 -10.58 19.15
CA GLN A 142 2.61 -11.72 18.83
C GLN A 142 4.10 -11.52 19.16
N GLY A 143 4.48 -10.37 19.72
CA GLY A 143 5.87 -10.05 20.05
C GLY A 143 6.71 -9.54 18.89
N GLY A 144 6.08 -9.24 17.74
CA GLY A 144 6.73 -8.61 16.59
C GLY A 144 6.91 -7.11 16.77
N GLN A 145 7.83 -6.54 16.02
CA GLN A 145 8.11 -5.12 15.95
C GLN A 145 7.76 -4.56 14.57
N LEU A 146 6.83 -3.62 14.50
CA LEU A 146 6.51 -2.96 13.24
C LEU A 146 7.63 -1.98 12.87
N GLU A 147 8.34 -2.25 11.78
CA GLU A 147 9.46 -1.46 11.28
C GLU A 147 9.02 -0.47 10.21
N CYS A 148 8.14 -0.90 9.31
CA CYS A 148 7.77 -0.12 8.14
C CYS A 148 6.38 -0.51 7.63
N VAL A 149 5.74 0.42 6.94
CA VAL A 149 4.56 0.18 6.10
C VAL A 149 4.89 0.55 4.67
N VAL A 150 4.56 -0.30 3.71
CA VAL A 150 4.69 0.01 2.28
C VAL A 150 3.31 -0.04 1.65
N ILE A 151 2.95 1.03 0.96
CA ILE A 151 1.68 1.16 0.23
C ILE A 151 1.93 1.44 -1.25
N ALA A 152 0.96 1.09 -2.09
CA ALA A 152 1.04 1.36 -3.52
C ALA A 152 0.97 2.86 -3.83
N LEU A 153 0.01 3.56 -3.21
CA LEU A 153 -0.28 4.96 -3.49
C LEU A 153 -0.51 5.76 -2.21
N ASP A 154 0.32 6.78 -2.00
CA ASP A 154 0.01 7.85 -1.07
C ASP A 154 -0.86 8.91 -1.77
N ARG A 155 -2.08 9.05 -1.29
CA ARG A 155 -3.04 10.03 -1.83
C ARG A 155 -2.77 11.45 -1.37
N CYS A 156 -1.83 11.65 -0.43
CA CYS A 156 -1.47 12.94 0.18
C CYS A 156 -2.70 13.69 0.73
N GLU A 157 -3.63 12.96 1.34
CA GLU A 157 -4.90 13.49 1.87
C GLU A 157 -4.89 13.59 3.38
N ARG A 158 -5.63 14.57 3.90
CA ARG A 158 -5.94 14.64 5.33
C ARG A 158 -6.77 13.43 5.75
N GLY A 159 -6.42 12.85 6.90
CA GLY A 159 -7.17 11.78 7.54
C GLY A 159 -8.44 12.29 8.23
N GLN A 160 -8.74 11.72 9.39
CA GLN A 160 -9.86 12.19 10.25
C GLN A 160 -9.51 13.48 11.01
N THR A 161 -8.22 13.76 11.14
CA THR A 161 -7.66 14.99 11.69
C THR A 161 -7.21 15.94 10.57
N ASN A 162 -6.59 17.08 10.92
CA ASN A 162 -5.97 17.99 9.95
C ASN A 162 -4.64 17.47 9.40
N GLN A 163 -4.17 16.30 9.85
CA GLN A 163 -2.96 15.63 9.38
C GLN A 163 -3.32 14.39 8.57
N SER A 164 -2.37 13.92 7.74
CA SER A 164 -2.54 12.63 7.08
C SER A 164 -2.36 11.49 8.10
N THR A 165 -3.09 10.41 7.90
CA THR A 165 -2.90 9.17 8.67
C THR A 165 -1.45 8.66 8.55
N LEU A 166 -0.79 8.88 7.41
CA LEU A 166 0.60 8.48 7.21
C LEU A 166 1.54 9.26 8.12
N LYS A 167 1.36 10.57 8.27
CA LYS A 167 2.14 11.38 9.23
C LYS A 167 1.89 10.97 10.69
N GLU A 168 0.67 10.58 11.02
CA GLU A 168 0.35 10.02 12.35
C GLU A 168 1.10 8.70 12.62
N ILE A 169 1.28 7.87 11.60
CA ILE A 169 2.06 6.63 11.67
C ILE A 169 3.56 6.95 11.83
N GLU A 170 4.08 7.88 11.04
CA GLU A 170 5.49 8.31 11.11
C GLU A 170 5.83 8.93 12.46
N ALA A 171 4.90 9.68 13.07
CA ALA A 171 5.07 10.23 14.42
C ALA A 171 5.24 9.17 15.51
N GLN A 172 4.85 7.91 15.25
CA GLN A 172 5.10 6.75 16.11
C GLN A 172 6.49 6.12 15.91
N GLY A 173 7.32 6.69 15.03
CA GLY A 173 8.64 6.15 14.67
C GLY A 173 8.60 5.03 13.63
N ILE A 174 7.43 4.79 12.99
CA ILE A 174 7.25 3.77 11.96
C ILE A 174 7.51 4.42 10.60
N ARG A 175 8.38 3.84 9.78
CA ARG A 175 8.62 4.33 8.43
C ARG A 175 7.41 4.04 7.53
N VAL A 176 7.01 5.03 6.74
CA VAL A 176 5.99 4.87 5.71
C VAL A 176 6.62 5.08 4.35
N LEU A 177 6.44 4.11 3.46
CA LEU A 177 6.92 4.17 2.07
C LEU A 177 5.74 4.00 1.13
N SER A 178 5.75 4.73 0.02
CA SER A 178 4.81 4.54 -1.08
C SER A 178 5.55 4.30 -2.38
N ILE A 179 4.99 3.45 -3.25
CA ILE A 179 5.54 3.24 -4.58
C ILE A 179 5.37 4.53 -5.39
N ILE A 180 4.18 5.12 -5.34
CA ILE A 180 3.86 6.42 -5.95
C ILE A 180 3.05 7.28 -4.99
N THR A 181 3.05 8.59 -5.27
CA THR A 181 2.24 9.59 -4.58
C THR A 181 1.28 10.28 -5.55
N LEU A 182 0.33 11.06 -5.03
CA LEU A 182 -0.51 11.96 -5.83
C LEU A 182 0.33 12.90 -6.72
N PHE A 183 1.46 13.38 -6.21
CA PHE A 183 2.34 14.27 -6.97
C PHE A 183 3.02 13.58 -8.14
N ASP A 184 3.34 12.29 -8.02
CA ASP A 184 3.86 11.48 -9.13
C ASP A 184 2.78 11.31 -10.23
N LEU A 185 1.50 11.18 -9.85
CA LEU A 185 0.39 11.15 -10.81
C LEU A 185 0.26 12.49 -11.57
N ILE A 186 0.36 13.61 -10.86
CA ILE A 186 0.31 14.94 -11.47
C ILE A 186 1.49 15.13 -12.44
N GLU A 187 2.70 14.70 -12.06
CA GLU A 187 3.88 14.76 -12.93
C GLU A 187 3.70 13.90 -14.18
N TYR A 188 3.17 12.68 -14.02
CA TYR A 188 2.86 11.78 -15.13
C TYR A 188 1.86 12.41 -16.11
N LEU A 189 0.77 12.97 -15.60
CA LEU A 189 -0.26 13.62 -16.42
C LEU A 189 0.28 14.84 -17.18
N LYS A 190 1.12 15.66 -16.54
CA LYS A 190 1.79 16.79 -17.20
C LYS A 190 2.67 16.33 -18.34
N LYS A 191 3.47 15.26 -18.12
CA LYS A 191 4.35 14.68 -19.15
C LYS A 191 3.57 14.15 -20.35
N ASN A 192 2.33 13.67 -20.13
CA ASN A 192 1.46 13.12 -21.17
C ASN A 192 0.41 14.15 -21.66
N GLU A 193 0.60 15.45 -21.38
CA GLU A 193 -0.22 16.57 -21.84
C GLU A 193 -1.72 16.47 -21.46
N GLN A 194 -2.03 15.75 -20.36
CA GLN A 194 -3.39 15.57 -19.84
C GLN A 194 -3.75 16.70 -18.85
N PHE A 195 -3.68 17.95 -19.32
CA PHE A 195 -3.77 19.14 -18.46
C PHE A 195 -5.12 19.28 -17.73
N GLN A 196 -6.22 18.83 -18.31
CA GLN A 196 -7.53 18.88 -17.66
C GLN A 196 -7.55 18.02 -16.38
N ASP A 197 -6.96 16.82 -16.43
CA ASP A 197 -6.87 15.96 -15.25
C ASP A 197 -5.86 16.50 -14.24
N VAL A 198 -4.78 17.16 -14.69
CA VAL A 198 -3.84 17.87 -13.80
C VAL A 198 -4.58 18.94 -12.99
N GLU A 199 -5.40 19.78 -13.62
CA GLU A 199 -6.17 20.82 -12.93
C GLU A 199 -7.13 20.23 -11.90
N ARG A 200 -7.81 19.12 -12.25
CA ARG A 200 -8.72 18.41 -11.34
C ARG A 200 -7.98 17.82 -10.13
N LEU A 201 -6.80 17.21 -10.34
CA LEU A 201 -5.99 16.67 -9.25
C LEU A 201 -5.45 17.77 -8.33
N LEU A 202 -5.00 18.89 -8.89
CA LEU A 202 -4.52 20.05 -8.12
C LEU A 202 -5.65 20.69 -7.30
N ALA A 203 -6.85 20.85 -7.88
CA ALA A 203 -8.02 21.35 -7.17
C ALA A 203 -8.39 20.42 -5.99
N TYR A 204 -8.39 19.12 -6.23
CA TYR A 204 -8.65 18.11 -5.21
C TYR A 204 -7.61 18.15 -4.07
N GLN A 205 -6.33 18.26 -4.44
CA GLN A 205 -5.24 18.35 -3.47
C GLN A 205 -5.34 19.63 -2.61
N LYS A 206 -5.73 20.75 -3.23
CA LYS A 206 -5.94 22.02 -2.51
C LYS A 206 -7.08 21.90 -1.49
N GLU A 207 -8.13 21.15 -1.80
CA GLU A 207 -9.32 20.99 -0.94
C GLU A 207 -9.09 19.95 0.17
N TYR A 208 -8.49 18.81 -0.15
CA TYR A 208 -8.37 17.65 0.76
C TYR A 208 -6.93 17.28 1.14
N GLY A 209 -5.93 17.94 0.59
CA GLY A 209 -4.53 17.63 0.83
C GLY A 209 -4.00 18.08 2.20
N CYS A 210 -2.82 17.56 2.56
CA CYS A 210 -2.11 17.89 3.81
C CYS A 210 -0.62 18.13 3.55
#